data_2c50bf6a301d612bb53368ba69fbd97e
#
_entry.id   2c50bf6a301d612bb53368ba69fbd97e
#
_cell.length_a   1.000
_cell.length_b   1.000
_cell.length_c   1.000
_cell.angle_alpha   90.00
_cell.angle_beta   90.00
_cell.angle_gamma   90.00
#
_symmetry.space_group_name_H-M   'P 1'
#
loop_
_entity.id
_entity.type
_entity.pdbx_description
1 polymer ?
#
loop_
_entity_poly.entity_id
_entity_poly.type
_entity_poly.pdbx_seq_one_letter_code
_entity_poly.pdbx_strand_id
1 'polypeptide(L)'
;TEIYTLSLHDALPISVHARLGGLHSARCILTSVDFAEIEVLQREGRWEESGQRMAEAAASLERAGADCVILCTNTMHKLVDDIQAAIQIPFLHIADATAERVKAAGIQRIGLLGTRFTMEEDFYRGRLEQRHQLAVLTPPPTQRETVHRVIYDELCLGQIREESRAAYREIIADLAAAGAQGILLGCTEIELLVRPEDSPLPLFPTTRIHAEAAVDWALTA
;
A
#
# COMPACT_ATOMS: atom_id res chain seq x y z
N THR A 1 9.29 4.73 -20.63
CA THR A 1 10.09 4.87 -19.41
C THR A 1 9.68 3.74 -18.50
N GLU A 2 10.53 2.70 -18.38
CA GLU A 2 10.30 1.60 -17.46
C GLU A 2 10.48 2.15 -16.04
N ILE A 3 9.36 2.30 -15.34
CA ILE A 3 9.38 2.59 -13.90
C ILE A 3 9.61 1.24 -13.23
N TYR A 4 10.85 0.98 -12.80
CA TYR A 4 11.19 -0.17 -11.98
C TYR A 4 10.70 0.05 -10.54
N THR A 5 9.39 -0.03 -10.35
CA THR A 5 8.84 -0.39 -9.05
C THR A 5 8.83 -1.91 -9.00
N LEU A 6 9.29 -2.50 -7.91
CA LEU A 6 8.90 -3.87 -7.58
C LEU A 6 7.38 -3.81 -7.40
N SER A 7 6.64 -3.94 -8.50
CA SER A 7 5.19 -3.95 -8.45
C SER A 7 4.76 -5.17 -7.63
N LEU A 8 3.60 -5.12 -7.01
CA LEU A 8 3.02 -6.31 -6.36
C LEU A 8 3.02 -7.51 -7.33
N HIS A 9 2.84 -7.25 -8.62
CA HIS A 9 2.92 -8.25 -9.67
C HIS A 9 4.29 -8.93 -9.75
N ASP A 10 5.40 -8.20 -9.61
CA ASP A 10 6.75 -8.79 -9.61
C ASP A 10 7.06 -9.49 -8.28
N ALA A 11 6.55 -8.96 -7.18
CA ALA A 11 6.80 -9.50 -5.85
C ALA A 11 6.16 -10.89 -5.64
N LEU A 12 5.01 -11.18 -6.26
CA LEU A 12 4.32 -12.47 -6.12
C LEU A 12 5.12 -13.64 -6.65
N PRO A 13 5.59 -13.66 -7.92
CA PRO A 13 6.44 -14.74 -8.45
C PRO A 13 7.73 -14.94 -7.65
N ILE A 14 8.39 -13.84 -7.26
CA ILE A 14 9.61 -13.88 -6.46
C ILE A 14 9.35 -14.52 -5.09
N SER A 15 8.24 -14.16 -4.43
CA SER A 15 7.90 -14.71 -3.12
C SER A 15 7.53 -16.19 -3.18
N VAL A 16 6.82 -16.65 -4.22
CA VAL A 16 6.53 -18.08 -4.43
C VAL A 16 7.82 -18.85 -4.66
N HIS A 17 8.70 -18.35 -5.54
CA HIS A 17 10.00 -18.99 -5.78
C HIS A 17 10.83 -19.09 -4.48
N ALA A 18 10.87 -18.05 -3.68
CA ALA A 18 11.62 -18.03 -2.43
C ALA A 18 11.10 -19.07 -1.41
N ARG A 19 9.79 -19.42 -1.46
CA ARG A 19 9.18 -20.38 -0.52
C ARG A 19 9.22 -21.82 -1.00
N LEU A 20 8.96 -22.05 -2.28
CA LEU A 20 8.85 -23.39 -2.87
C LEU A 20 10.14 -23.85 -3.56
N GLY A 21 11.00 -22.91 -3.95
CA GLY A 21 12.23 -23.19 -4.71
C GLY A 21 11.95 -23.69 -6.14
N GLY A 22 12.99 -24.23 -6.78
CA GLY A 22 12.90 -24.86 -8.09
C GLY A 22 12.38 -23.89 -9.18
N LEU A 23 11.42 -24.35 -9.98
CA LEU A 23 10.82 -23.57 -11.07
C LEU A 23 9.43 -23.03 -10.70
N HIS A 24 9.07 -23.02 -9.42
CA HIS A 24 7.76 -22.53 -8.97
C HIS A 24 7.64 -21.02 -9.12
N SER A 25 6.46 -20.57 -9.57
CA SER A 25 6.09 -19.16 -9.73
C SER A 25 4.61 -18.97 -9.42
N ALA A 26 4.20 -17.75 -9.10
CA ALA A 26 2.80 -17.44 -8.89
C ALA A 26 1.99 -17.50 -10.19
N ARG A 27 0.78 -18.03 -10.10
CA ARG A 27 -0.22 -17.91 -11.16
C ARG A 27 -1.05 -16.69 -10.87
N CYS A 28 -0.94 -15.66 -11.72
CA CYS A 28 -1.61 -14.38 -11.51
C CYS A 28 -2.47 -14.01 -12.71
N ILE A 29 -3.60 -13.37 -12.43
CA ILE A 29 -4.43 -12.68 -13.42
C ILE A 29 -4.34 -11.19 -13.04
N LEU A 30 -4.02 -10.34 -14.01
CA LEU A 30 -3.86 -8.90 -13.80
C LEU A 30 -4.91 -8.12 -14.60
N THR A 31 -5.65 -7.25 -13.92
CA THR A 31 -6.41 -6.18 -14.54
C THR A 31 -5.75 -4.86 -14.21
N SER A 32 -5.29 -4.15 -15.23
CA SER A 32 -4.66 -2.83 -15.09
C SER A 32 -5.62 -1.74 -15.55
N VAL A 33 -5.62 -0.62 -14.82
CA VAL A 33 -6.38 0.58 -15.16
C VAL A 33 -5.41 1.73 -15.44
N ASP A 34 -5.83 2.70 -16.26
CA ASP A 34 -5.04 3.91 -16.49
C ASP A 34 -5.08 4.80 -15.25
N PHE A 35 -3.92 5.00 -14.62
CA PHE A 35 -3.83 5.81 -13.40
C PHE A 35 -4.21 7.28 -13.64
N ALA A 36 -3.98 7.83 -14.83
CA ALA A 36 -4.39 9.19 -15.15
C ALA A 36 -5.90 9.40 -15.03
N GLU A 37 -6.70 8.41 -15.45
CA GLU A 37 -8.16 8.45 -15.30
C GLU A 37 -8.58 8.35 -13.83
N ILE A 38 -7.91 7.48 -13.06
CA ILE A 38 -8.20 7.30 -11.63
C ILE A 38 -7.80 8.55 -10.83
N GLU A 39 -6.65 9.16 -11.13
CA GLU A 39 -6.18 10.39 -10.48
C GLU A 39 -7.18 11.54 -10.66
N VAL A 40 -7.73 11.71 -11.87
CA VAL A 40 -8.78 12.72 -12.12
C VAL A 40 -9.98 12.49 -11.20
N LEU A 41 -10.46 11.27 -11.09
CA LEU A 41 -11.60 10.94 -10.22
C LEU A 41 -11.28 11.21 -8.74
N GLN A 42 -10.08 10.87 -8.29
CA GLN A 42 -9.63 11.15 -6.92
C GLN A 42 -9.58 12.66 -6.64
N ARG A 43 -8.99 13.45 -7.56
CA ARG A 43 -8.85 14.90 -7.43
C ARG A 43 -10.21 15.61 -7.44
N GLU A 44 -11.15 15.12 -8.26
CA GLU A 44 -12.51 15.66 -8.36
C GLU A 44 -13.46 15.11 -7.28
N GLY A 45 -13.01 14.18 -6.44
CA GLY A 45 -13.83 13.57 -5.39
C GLY A 45 -14.92 12.63 -5.93
N ARG A 46 -14.79 12.12 -7.15
CA ARG A 46 -15.76 11.22 -7.83
C ARG A 46 -15.52 9.77 -7.39
N TRP A 47 -15.62 9.54 -6.07
CA TRP A 47 -15.31 8.25 -5.48
C TRP A 47 -16.30 7.15 -5.87
N GLU A 48 -17.57 7.48 -6.06
CA GLU A 48 -18.58 6.52 -6.51
C GLU A 48 -18.24 5.93 -7.90
N GLU A 49 -17.84 6.77 -8.84
CA GLU A 49 -17.41 6.29 -10.16
C GLU A 49 -16.12 5.46 -10.09
N SER A 50 -15.18 5.85 -9.23
CA SER A 50 -14.00 5.04 -8.95
C SER A 50 -14.37 3.68 -8.35
N GLY A 51 -15.34 3.64 -7.46
CA GLY A 51 -15.86 2.42 -6.85
C GLY A 51 -16.44 1.46 -7.89
N GLN A 52 -17.27 1.99 -8.80
CA GLN A 52 -17.83 1.20 -9.91
C GLN A 52 -16.75 0.59 -10.79
N ARG A 53 -15.73 1.37 -11.18
CA ARG A 53 -14.60 0.86 -11.99
C ARG A 53 -13.80 -0.23 -11.27
N MET A 54 -13.53 -0.07 -9.99
CA MET A 54 -12.81 -1.08 -9.20
C MET A 54 -13.64 -2.34 -9.00
N ALA A 55 -14.94 -2.21 -8.77
CA ALA A 55 -15.87 -3.31 -8.67
C ALA A 55 -15.94 -4.13 -9.98
N GLU A 56 -16.05 -3.46 -11.14
CA GLU A 56 -16.03 -4.09 -12.44
C GLU A 56 -14.72 -4.85 -12.71
N ALA A 57 -13.58 -4.23 -12.36
CA ALA A 57 -12.27 -4.84 -12.47
C ALA A 57 -12.16 -6.12 -11.62
N ALA A 58 -12.58 -6.06 -10.36
CA ALA A 58 -12.57 -7.20 -9.45
C ALA A 58 -13.49 -8.33 -9.91
N ALA A 59 -14.71 -8.01 -10.35
CA ALA A 59 -15.64 -9.00 -10.91
C ALA A 59 -15.08 -9.65 -12.20
N SER A 60 -14.29 -8.93 -12.99
CA SER A 60 -13.63 -9.52 -14.15
C SER A 60 -12.56 -10.54 -13.78
N LEU A 61 -11.82 -10.32 -12.70
CA LEU A 61 -10.83 -11.27 -12.17
C LEU A 61 -11.52 -12.55 -11.67
N GLU A 62 -12.62 -12.44 -10.93
CA GLU A 62 -13.38 -13.60 -10.47
C GLU A 62 -13.93 -14.41 -11.65
N ARG A 63 -14.52 -13.76 -12.67
CA ARG A 63 -14.97 -14.45 -13.89
C ARG A 63 -13.84 -15.13 -14.67
N ALA A 64 -12.62 -14.61 -14.57
CA ALA A 64 -11.44 -15.21 -15.17
C ALA A 64 -10.87 -16.38 -14.34
N GLY A 65 -11.47 -16.72 -13.20
CA GLY A 65 -11.10 -17.86 -12.35
C GLY A 65 -10.05 -17.54 -11.29
N ALA A 66 -10.00 -16.30 -10.82
CA ALA A 66 -9.19 -15.97 -9.64
C ALA A 66 -9.82 -16.57 -8.37
N ASP A 67 -8.98 -17.05 -7.45
CA ASP A 67 -9.40 -17.60 -6.16
C ASP A 67 -9.43 -16.52 -5.05
N CYS A 68 -8.73 -15.41 -5.24
CA CYS A 68 -8.79 -14.23 -4.39
C CYS A 68 -8.42 -12.95 -5.17
N VAL A 69 -8.74 -11.80 -4.60
CA VAL A 69 -8.38 -10.49 -5.14
C VAL A 69 -7.45 -9.76 -4.18
N ILE A 70 -6.41 -9.14 -4.74
CA ILE A 70 -5.58 -8.14 -4.07
C ILE A 70 -5.63 -6.82 -4.85
N LEU A 71 -5.64 -5.71 -4.15
CA LEU A 71 -5.63 -4.38 -4.74
C LEU A 71 -4.25 -3.73 -4.51
N CYS A 72 -3.52 -3.50 -5.62
CA CYS A 72 -2.12 -3.09 -5.60
C CYS A 72 -1.90 -1.60 -5.34
N THR A 73 -2.67 -1.00 -4.43
CA THR A 73 -2.57 0.42 -4.05
C THR A 73 -3.18 0.63 -2.66
N ASN A 74 -2.64 1.55 -1.87
CA ASN A 74 -3.20 1.86 -0.55
C ASN A 74 -4.46 2.75 -0.64
N THR A 75 -4.41 3.82 -1.43
CA THR A 75 -5.49 4.82 -1.50
C THR A 75 -6.82 4.24 -1.95
N MET A 76 -6.81 3.34 -2.94
CA MET A 76 -8.05 2.79 -3.49
C MET A 76 -8.71 1.76 -2.57
N HIS A 77 -8.07 1.36 -1.45
CA HIS A 77 -8.74 0.60 -0.39
C HIS A 77 -9.89 1.37 0.28
N LYS A 78 -10.02 2.67 0.01
CA LYS A 78 -11.22 3.44 0.31
C LYS A 78 -12.49 2.86 -0.33
N LEU A 79 -12.34 2.11 -1.42
CA LEU A 79 -13.42 1.53 -2.21
C LEU A 79 -13.64 0.03 -1.93
N VAL A 80 -13.11 -0.47 -0.81
CA VAL A 80 -13.16 -1.90 -0.49
C VAL A 80 -14.58 -2.44 -0.42
N ASP A 81 -15.54 -1.65 0.07
CA ASP A 81 -16.93 -2.08 0.20
C ASP A 81 -17.57 -2.28 -1.19
N ASP A 82 -17.30 -1.39 -2.14
CA ASP A 82 -17.77 -1.51 -3.53
C ASP A 82 -17.18 -2.77 -4.19
N ILE A 83 -15.87 -3.00 -4.00
CA ILE A 83 -15.18 -4.17 -4.54
C ILE A 83 -15.75 -5.46 -3.95
N GLN A 84 -15.88 -5.55 -2.63
CA GLN A 84 -16.38 -6.74 -1.95
C GLN A 84 -17.85 -7.03 -2.26
N ALA A 85 -18.66 -6.01 -2.52
CA ALA A 85 -20.04 -6.19 -2.95
C ALA A 85 -20.16 -6.83 -4.36
N ALA A 86 -19.12 -6.70 -5.19
CA ALA A 86 -19.12 -7.17 -6.57
C ALA A 86 -18.54 -8.59 -6.77
N ILE A 87 -17.93 -9.20 -5.74
CA ILE A 87 -17.26 -10.49 -5.79
C ILE A 87 -17.69 -11.41 -4.64
N GLN A 88 -17.55 -12.72 -4.84
CA GLN A 88 -17.78 -13.74 -3.82
C GLN A 88 -16.47 -14.34 -3.28
N ILE A 89 -15.37 -14.18 -4.03
CA ILE A 89 -14.05 -14.66 -3.62
C ILE A 89 -13.41 -13.72 -2.58
N PRO A 90 -12.48 -14.21 -1.74
CA PRO A 90 -11.81 -13.40 -0.74
C PRO A 90 -11.09 -12.18 -1.32
N PHE A 91 -11.19 -11.06 -0.63
CA PHE A 91 -10.40 -9.87 -0.85
C PHE A 91 -9.37 -9.72 0.28
N LEU A 92 -8.09 -9.76 -0.05
CA LEU A 92 -7.00 -9.60 0.93
C LEU A 92 -6.68 -8.12 1.09
N HIS A 93 -6.93 -7.59 2.27
CA HIS A 93 -6.79 -6.16 2.53
C HIS A 93 -5.36 -5.79 2.92
N ILE A 94 -4.74 -4.81 2.22
CA ILE A 94 -3.35 -4.41 2.43
C ILE A 94 -3.07 -3.93 3.86
N ALA A 95 -4.00 -3.20 4.49
CA ALA A 95 -3.84 -2.73 5.86
C ALA A 95 -3.87 -3.86 6.88
N ASP A 96 -4.67 -4.92 6.64
CA ASP A 96 -4.73 -6.09 7.53
C ASP A 96 -3.40 -6.85 7.49
N ALA A 97 -2.90 -7.16 6.29
CA ALA A 97 -1.60 -7.82 6.11
C ALA A 97 -0.46 -7.01 6.76
N THR A 98 -0.49 -5.68 6.60
CA THR A 98 0.51 -4.80 7.20
C THR A 98 0.40 -4.78 8.72
N ALA A 99 -0.80 -4.68 9.26
CA ALA A 99 -1.02 -4.69 10.71
C ALA A 99 -0.51 -5.98 11.38
N GLU A 100 -0.76 -7.13 10.76
CA GLU A 100 -0.24 -8.42 11.29
C GLU A 100 1.29 -8.43 11.30
N ARG A 101 1.95 -7.91 10.27
CA ARG A 101 3.41 -7.81 10.23
C ARG A 101 3.95 -6.84 11.29
N VAL A 102 3.31 -5.70 11.50
CA VAL A 102 3.65 -4.71 12.54
C VAL A 102 3.51 -5.32 13.93
N LYS A 103 2.41 -6.01 14.20
CA LYS A 103 2.15 -6.69 15.48
C LYS A 103 3.14 -7.82 15.74
N ALA A 104 3.49 -8.60 14.72
CA ALA A 104 4.49 -9.65 14.81
C ALA A 104 5.89 -9.13 15.18
N ALA A 105 6.19 -7.86 14.86
CA ALA A 105 7.39 -7.16 15.29
C ALA A 105 7.29 -6.56 16.71
N GLY A 106 6.19 -6.79 17.43
CA GLY A 106 5.97 -6.26 18.79
C GLY A 106 5.67 -4.76 18.85
N ILE A 107 5.33 -4.15 17.71
CA ILE A 107 5.07 -2.71 17.59
C ILE A 107 3.59 -2.41 17.84
N GLN A 108 3.33 -1.39 18.65
CA GLN A 108 1.99 -0.93 19.00
C GLN A 108 1.70 0.49 18.49
N ARG A 109 2.74 1.26 18.17
CA ARG A 109 2.63 2.65 17.71
C ARG A 109 3.43 2.82 16.41
N ILE A 110 2.72 3.09 15.31
CA ILE A 110 3.29 3.14 13.97
C ILE A 110 3.14 4.54 13.35
N GLY A 111 4.21 5.07 12.76
CA GLY A 111 4.16 6.26 11.92
C GLY A 111 3.63 5.88 10.53
N LEU A 112 2.70 6.64 9.98
CA LEU A 112 2.10 6.39 8.66
C LEU A 112 2.50 7.49 7.68
N LEU A 113 3.17 7.11 6.60
CA LEU A 113 3.44 7.94 5.43
C LEU A 113 2.67 7.41 4.23
N GLY A 114 2.00 8.28 3.49
CA GLY A 114 1.22 7.91 2.31
C GLY A 114 0.60 9.14 1.64
N THR A 115 -0.36 8.92 0.74
CA THR A 115 -1.13 10.04 0.20
C THR A 115 -1.93 10.73 1.29
N ARG A 116 -2.38 11.96 1.05
CA ARG A 116 -3.26 12.68 1.98
C ARG A 116 -4.46 11.81 2.37
N PHE A 117 -5.08 11.14 1.41
CA PHE A 117 -6.22 10.25 1.65
C PHE A 117 -5.88 9.14 2.66
N THR A 118 -4.74 8.46 2.47
CA THR A 118 -4.28 7.38 3.34
C THR A 118 -3.94 7.86 4.75
N MET A 119 -3.35 9.06 4.89
CA MET A 119 -2.95 9.60 6.18
C MET A 119 -4.09 10.26 6.97
N GLU A 120 -5.10 10.81 6.30
CA GLU A 120 -6.13 11.66 6.93
C GLU A 120 -7.49 10.99 7.07
N GLU A 121 -7.84 10.08 6.15
CA GLU A 121 -9.16 9.46 6.14
C GLU A 121 -9.21 8.14 6.94
N ASP A 122 -10.38 7.80 7.43
CA ASP A 122 -10.58 6.67 8.34
C ASP A 122 -10.51 5.29 7.66
N PHE A 123 -10.67 5.21 6.35
CA PHE A 123 -10.65 3.92 5.64
C PHE A 123 -9.36 3.12 5.88
N TYR A 124 -8.23 3.80 6.06
CA TYR A 124 -6.94 3.16 6.29
C TYR A 124 -6.51 3.27 7.75
N ARG A 125 -6.37 4.49 8.26
CA ARG A 125 -5.96 4.75 9.65
C ARG A 125 -6.95 4.14 10.63
N GLY A 126 -8.24 4.41 10.46
CA GLY A 126 -9.29 3.88 11.32
C GLY A 126 -9.31 2.35 11.33
N ARG A 127 -9.03 1.69 10.20
CA ARG A 127 -8.91 0.23 10.15
C ARG A 127 -7.76 -0.29 11.00
N LEU A 128 -6.59 0.34 10.95
CA LEU A 128 -5.44 -0.01 11.79
C LEU A 128 -5.74 0.18 13.28
N GLU A 129 -6.40 1.30 13.64
CA GLU A 129 -6.71 1.65 15.02
C GLU A 129 -7.84 0.78 15.60
N GLN A 130 -8.96 0.67 14.89
CA GLN A 130 -10.18 0.04 15.42
C GLN A 130 -10.13 -1.49 15.33
N ARG A 131 -9.64 -2.02 14.21
CA ARG A 131 -9.60 -3.47 13.98
C ARG A 131 -8.34 -4.13 14.52
N HIS A 132 -7.19 -3.43 14.44
CA HIS A 132 -5.90 -4.01 14.81
C HIS A 132 -5.32 -3.43 16.10
N GLN A 133 -5.95 -2.41 16.68
CA GLN A 133 -5.55 -1.78 17.96
C GLN A 133 -4.13 -1.18 17.91
N LEU A 134 -3.70 -0.72 16.74
CA LEU A 134 -2.46 -0.01 16.55
C LEU A 134 -2.68 1.50 16.77
N ALA A 135 -1.82 2.16 17.51
CA ALA A 135 -1.81 3.62 17.57
C ALA A 135 -1.11 4.17 16.32
N VAL A 136 -1.82 4.95 15.52
CA VAL A 136 -1.29 5.49 14.26
C VAL A 136 -0.92 6.96 14.41
N LEU A 137 0.35 7.28 14.17
CA LEU A 137 0.87 8.64 14.14
C LEU A 137 1.01 9.10 12.69
N THR A 138 0.50 10.27 12.37
CA THR A 138 0.71 10.93 11.07
C THR A 138 1.47 12.23 11.26
N PRO A 139 2.26 12.67 10.26
CA PRO A 139 2.96 13.95 10.32
C PRO A 139 1.99 15.13 10.51
N PRO A 140 2.44 16.29 11.00
CA PRO A 140 1.63 17.51 11.03
C PRO A 140 1.21 17.95 9.62
N PRO A 141 0.18 18.80 9.47
CA PRO A 141 -0.42 19.14 8.17
C PRO A 141 0.57 19.56 7.09
N THR A 142 1.54 20.40 7.44
CA THR A 142 2.56 20.90 6.49
C THR A 142 3.46 19.77 5.96
N GLN A 143 3.82 18.84 6.80
CA GLN A 143 4.62 17.67 6.40
C GLN A 143 3.78 16.66 5.61
N ARG A 144 2.50 16.47 5.96
CA ARG A 144 1.59 15.63 5.15
C ARG A 144 1.44 16.15 3.73
N GLU A 145 1.35 17.48 3.56
CA GLU A 145 1.31 18.12 2.25
C GLU A 145 2.61 17.86 1.48
N THR A 146 3.77 17.96 2.14
CA THR A 146 5.06 17.63 1.53
C THR A 146 5.10 16.17 1.07
N VAL A 147 4.69 15.22 1.92
CA VAL A 147 4.63 13.80 1.57
C VAL A 147 3.72 13.57 0.37
N HIS A 148 2.52 14.13 0.39
CA HIS A 148 1.54 13.99 -0.69
C HIS A 148 2.06 14.55 -2.03
N ARG A 149 2.59 15.78 -2.01
CA ARG A 149 3.14 16.44 -3.19
C ARG A 149 4.30 15.63 -3.80
N VAL A 150 5.24 15.17 -2.98
CA VAL A 150 6.38 14.36 -3.46
C VAL A 150 5.89 13.07 -4.11
N ILE A 151 4.87 12.41 -3.57
CA ILE A 151 4.29 11.21 -4.19
C ILE A 151 3.79 11.51 -5.60
N TYR A 152 2.93 12.53 -5.78
CA TYR A 152 2.28 12.80 -7.06
C TYR A 152 3.19 13.52 -8.06
N ASP A 153 3.93 14.53 -7.62
CA ASP A 153 4.71 15.40 -8.52
C ASP A 153 6.09 14.84 -8.87
N GLU A 154 6.57 13.85 -8.09
CA GLU A 154 7.90 13.30 -8.27
C GLU A 154 7.86 11.78 -8.41
N LEU A 155 7.44 11.03 -7.38
CA LEU A 155 7.59 9.59 -7.34
C LEU A 155 6.73 8.87 -8.38
N CYS A 156 5.47 9.26 -8.56
CA CYS A 156 4.59 8.73 -9.60
C CYS A 156 5.10 9.03 -11.02
N LEU A 157 5.99 10.01 -11.17
CA LEU A 157 6.66 10.36 -12.42
C LEU A 157 8.06 9.72 -12.56
N GLY A 158 8.44 8.84 -11.62
CA GLY A 158 9.74 8.18 -11.60
C GLY A 158 10.91 9.11 -11.24
N GLN A 159 10.65 10.26 -10.63
CA GLN A 159 11.66 11.21 -10.22
C GLN A 159 12.07 10.98 -8.77
N ILE A 160 13.32 10.60 -8.55
CA ILE A 160 13.91 10.42 -7.22
C ILE A 160 14.87 11.58 -6.96
N ARG A 161 14.52 12.44 -5.99
CA ARG A 161 15.29 13.64 -5.66
C ARG A 161 15.88 13.54 -4.26
N GLU A 162 17.13 13.95 -4.10
CA GLU A 162 17.80 13.90 -2.79
C GLU A 162 17.20 14.90 -1.80
N GLU A 163 16.73 16.06 -2.27
CA GLU A 163 16.03 17.05 -1.44
C GLU A 163 14.75 16.45 -0.83
N SER A 164 14.00 15.70 -1.63
CA SER A 164 12.77 15.02 -1.17
C SER A 164 13.10 13.90 -0.21
N ARG A 165 14.20 13.17 -0.43
CA ARG A 165 14.69 12.17 0.51
C ARG A 165 15.09 12.78 1.84
N ALA A 166 15.81 13.91 1.81
CA ALA A 166 16.17 14.64 3.03
C ALA A 166 14.92 15.08 3.82
N ALA A 167 13.91 15.63 3.14
CA ALA A 167 12.65 15.98 3.78
C ALA A 167 11.95 14.77 4.42
N TYR A 168 11.96 13.60 3.75
CA TYR A 168 11.39 12.38 4.34
C TYR A 168 12.19 11.90 5.56
N ARG A 169 13.52 12.01 5.58
CA ARG A 169 14.34 11.70 6.76
C ARG A 169 13.96 12.57 7.97
N GLU A 170 13.74 13.86 7.74
CA GLU A 170 13.29 14.78 8.79
C GLU A 170 11.90 14.40 9.31
N ILE A 171 10.94 14.13 8.42
CA ILE A 171 9.58 13.72 8.79
C ILE A 171 9.60 12.39 9.57
N ILE A 172 10.42 11.45 9.17
CA ILE A 172 10.58 10.16 9.88
C ILE A 172 11.21 10.38 11.26
N ALA A 173 12.20 11.26 11.37
CA ALA A 173 12.81 11.60 12.66
C ALA A 173 11.81 12.28 13.61
N ASP A 174 10.94 13.16 13.11
CA ASP A 174 9.88 13.79 13.89
C ASP A 174 8.84 12.78 14.38
N LEU A 175 8.44 11.82 13.53
CA LEU A 175 7.56 10.72 13.94
C LEU A 175 8.22 9.83 15.01
N ALA A 176 9.51 9.56 14.88
CA ALA A 176 10.26 8.82 15.90
C ALA A 176 10.30 9.59 17.23
N ALA A 177 10.55 10.89 17.20
CA ALA A 177 10.53 11.76 18.38
C ALA A 177 9.12 11.83 19.00
N ALA A 178 8.06 11.76 18.18
CA ALA A 178 6.68 11.68 18.66
C ALA A 178 6.31 10.29 19.22
N GLY A 179 7.23 9.33 19.20
CA GLY A 179 7.09 8.03 19.82
C GLY A 179 6.62 6.93 18.87
N ALA A 180 6.73 7.10 17.57
CA ALA A 180 6.60 5.97 16.64
C ALA A 180 7.68 4.93 16.90
N GLN A 181 7.33 3.65 16.75
CA GLN A 181 8.21 2.50 16.94
C GLN A 181 8.61 1.85 15.60
N GLY A 182 7.96 2.28 14.51
CA GLY A 182 8.21 1.88 13.14
C GLY A 182 7.51 2.83 12.19
N ILE A 183 7.84 2.76 10.91
CA ILE A 183 7.26 3.60 9.85
C ILE A 183 6.59 2.73 8.80
N LEU A 184 5.31 2.96 8.55
CA LEU A 184 4.53 2.33 7.51
C LEU A 184 4.65 3.15 6.23
N LEU A 185 5.17 2.54 5.17
CA LEU A 185 5.27 3.13 3.85
C LEU A 185 3.97 2.84 3.08
N GLY A 186 2.95 3.69 3.32
CA GLY A 186 1.58 3.56 2.83
C GLY A 186 1.38 4.09 1.40
N CYS A 187 2.41 4.09 0.60
CA CYS A 187 2.39 4.30 -0.84
C CYS A 187 3.50 3.47 -1.47
N THR A 188 3.19 2.80 -2.57
CA THR A 188 4.10 1.88 -3.26
C THR A 188 5.38 2.58 -3.72
N GLU A 189 5.30 3.84 -4.10
CA GLU A 189 6.40 4.63 -4.62
C GLU A 189 7.37 5.14 -3.56
N ILE A 190 6.95 5.22 -2.28
CA ILE A 190 7.83 5.70 -1.20
C ILE A 190 9.06 4.80 -1.04
N GLU A 191 8.94 3.50 -1.31
CA GLU A 191 10.06 2.54 -1.26
C GLU A 191 11.17 2.86 -2.27
N LEU A 192 10.88 3.62 -3.32
CA LEU A 192 11.90 4.09 -4.28
C LEU A 192 12.77 5.20 -3.69
N LEU A 193 12.18 6.02 -2.81
CA LEU A 193 12.83 7.17 -2.21
C LEU A 193 13.50 6.80 -0.87
N VAL A 194 12.74 6.16 0.02
CA VAL A 194 13.14 5.89 1.40
C VAL A 194 13.70 4.48 1.52
N ARG A 195 14.94 4.38 1.98
CA ARG A 195 15.67 3.14 2.20
C ARG A 195 15.83 2.86 3.70
N PRO A 196 16.23 1.65 4.10
CA PRO A 196 16.45 1.34 5.51
C PRO A 196 17.40 2.29 6.22
N GLU A 197 18.45 2.76 5.54
CA GLU A 197 19.43 3.72 6.07
C GLU A 197 18.89 5.14 6.28
N ASP A 198 17.73 5.46 5.70
CA ASP A 198 17.07 6.76 5.84
C ASP A 198 16.18 6.85 7.10
N SER A 199 16.06 5.76 7.87
CA SER A 199 15.17 5.70 9.03
C SER A 199 15.87 5.13 10.26
N PRO A 200 15.74 5.76 11.45
CA PRO A 200 16.17 5.20 12.72
C PRO A 200 15.24 4.07 13.22
N LEU A 201 14.10 3.88 12.57
CA LEU A 201 13.06 2.92 12.93
C LEU A 201 12.88 1.87 11.83
N PRO A 202 12.38 0.67 12.14
CA PRO A 202 12.03 -0.32 11.13
C PRO A 202 10.97 0.22 10.17
N LEU A 203 11.17 -0.05 8.87
CA LEU A 203 10.26 0.31 7.80
C LEU A 203 9.35 -0.87 7.45
N PHE A 204 8.08 -0.57 7.20
CA PHE A 204 7.05 -1.54 6.80
C PHE A 204 6.54 -1.19 5.39
N PRO A 205 7.18 -1.72 4.35
CA PRO A 205 6.78 -1.50 2.96
C PRO A 205 5.50 -2.30 2.66
N THR A 206 4.39 -1.59 2.47
CA THR A 206 3.06 -2.21 2.34
C THR A 206 2.94 -3.08 1.10
N THR A 207 3.59 -2.71 -0.01
CA THR A 207 3.60 -3.47 -1.26
C THR A 207 4.14 -4.87 -1.06
N ARG A 208 5.34 -4.96 -0.50
CA ARG A 208 6.01 -6.23 -0.26
C ARG A 208 5.25 -7.09 0.76
N ILE A 209 4.82 -6.48 1.87
CA ILE A 209 4.07 -7.17 2.92
C ILE A 209 2.77 -7.76 2.36
N HIS A 210 2.07 -7.02 1.50
CA HIS A 210 0.83 -7.47 0.90
C HIS A 210 1.05 -8.64 -0.08
N ALA A 211 2.09 -8.56 -0.90
CA ALA A 211 2.46 -9.67 -1.80
C ALA A 211 2.81 -10.94 -1.02
N GLU A 212 3.64 -10.81 0.02
CA GLU A 212 4.01 -11.94 0.87
C GLU A 212 2.79 -12.57 1.55
N ALA A 213 1.86 -11.76 2.07
CA ALA A 213 0.63 -12.24 2.67
C ALA A 213 -0.30 -12.94 1.67
N ALA A 214 -0.39 -12.44 0.43
CA ALA A 214 -1.14 -13.10 -0.64
C ALA A 214 -0.55 -14.46 -1.01
N VAL A 215 0.77 -14.58 -1.05
CA VAL A 215 1.46 -15.87 -1.28
C VAL A 215 1.22 -16.82 -0.11
N ASP A 216 1.32 -16.35 1.13
CA ASP A 216 1.04 -17.17 2.31
C ASP A 216 -0.39 -17.73 2.27
N TRP A 217 -1.35 -16.87 1.95
CA TRP A 217 -2.74 -17.27 1.78
C TRP A 217 -2.89 -18.34 0.68
N ALA A 218 -2.33 -18.09 -0.50
CA ALA A 218 -2.44 -18.99 -1.65
C ALA A 218 -1.77 -20.37 -1.44
N LEU A 219 -0.77 -20.45 -0.57
CA LEU A 219 -0.08 -21.71 -0.26
C LEU A 219 -0.74 -22.49 0.89
N THR A 220 -1.70 -21.88 1.61
CA THR A 220 -2.39 -22.49 2.74
C THR A 220 -3.89 -22.73 2.51
N ALA A 221 -4.45 -22.18 1.45
CA ALA A 221 -5.87 -22.27 1.06
C ALA A 221 -6.25 -23.63 0.43
#